data_4cf8e05a9915b1dfb0f45709db6cf0f9
#
_entry.id   4cf8e05a9915b1dfb0f45709db6cf0f9
#
_cell.length_a   1.000
_cell.length_b   1.000
_cell.length_c   1.000
_cell.angle_alpha   90.00
_cell.angle_beta   90.00
_cell.angle_gamma   90.00
#
_symmetry.space_group_name_H-M   'P 1'
#
loop_
_entity.id
_entity.type
_entity.pdbx_description
1 polymer ?
#
loop_
_entity_poly.entity_id
_entity_poly.type
_entity_poly.pdbx_seq_one_letter_code
_entity_poly.pdbx_strand_id
1 'polypeptide(L)'
;MKEILRRALTGVLYVIILLSAVFLNSDAFDFLFMVFGLACLYEFKRLTHLKGYYIFIAYLGLWWAYIYLVSDTTLITLLMLLTITINLALLAFLFSKKETPFNTVQKFIIGLFYIGGGCIFLTMIPYKHNGFSKFLIMGIFIIIWVSDTFAYFVGKSIGKTKLYPSVSPKKTIEGSIGGLVFALIAAYFLSLIHI
;
A
#
# COMPACT_ATOMS: atom_id res chain seq x y z
N MET A 1 -15.73 -6.56 -24.64
CA MET A 1 -14.39 -6.27 -25.18
C MET A 1 -13.87 -4.87 -24.80
N LYS A 2 -14.57 -3.77 -25.05
CA LYS A 2 -14.11 -2.40 -24.74
C LYS A 2 -13.72 -2.16 -23.28
N GLU A 3 -14.43 -2.77 -22.33
CA GLU A 3 -14.16 -2.61 -20.88
C GLU A 3 -12.90 -3.35 -20.42
N ILE A 4 -12.67 -4.56 -20.95
CA ILE A 4 -11.45 -5.33 -20.67
C ILE A 4 -10.23 -4.63 -21.24
N LEU A 5 -10.34 -4.14 -22.47
CA LEU A 5 -9.25 -3.39 -23.12
C LEU A 5 -8.92 -2.10 -22.33
N ARG A 6 -9.94 -1.37 -21.88
CA ARG A 6 -9.74 -0.17 -21.05
C ARG A 6 -9.01 -0.49 -19.75
N ARG A 7 -9.42 -1.57 -19.05
CA ARG A 7 -8.76 -2.01 -17.81
C ARG A 7 -7.31 -2.47 -18.05
N ALA A 8 -7.06 -3.18 -19.15
CA ALA A 8 -5.71 -3.58 -19.53
C ALA A 8 -4.82 -2.37 -19.83
N LEU A 9 -5.32 -1.40 -20.61
CA LEU A 9 -4.58 -0.17 -20.94
C LEU A 9 -4.28 0.66 -19.69
N THR A 10 -5.23 0.84 -18.77
CA THR A 10 -4.98 1.56 -17.52
C THR A 10 -3.97 0.85 -16.63
N GLY A 11 -4.02 -0.50 -16.56
CA GLY A 11 -3.04 -1.29 -15.82
C GLY A 11 -1.62 -1.16 -16.40
N VAL A 12 -1.49 -1.26 -17.73
CA VAL A 12 -0.20 -1.08 -18.42
C VAL A 12 0.34 0.34 -18.19
N LEU A 13 -0.51 1.36 -18.33
CA LEU A 13 -0.12 2.75 -18.08
C LEU A 13 0.37 2.96 -16.65
N TYR A 14 -0.33 2.39 -15.67
CA TYR A 14 0.09 2.43 -14.26
C TYR A 14 1.47 1.81 -14.05
N VAL A 15 1.71 0.62 -14.62
CA VAL A 15 3.01 -0.05 -14.52
C VAL A 15 4.11 0.78 -15.18
N ILE A 16 3.86 1.35 -16.37
CA ILE A 16 4.83 2.22 -17.06
C ILE A 16 5.19 3.44 -16.21
N ILE A 17 4.19 4.14 -15.65
CA ILE A 17 4.42 5.31 -14.80
C ILE A 17 5.26 4.94 -13.58
N LEU A 18 4.91 3.83 -12.91
CA LEU A 18 5.60 3.37 -11.71
C LEU A 18 7.06 2.97 -12.03
N LEU A 19 7.28 2.19 -13.08
CA LEU A 19 8.62 1.81 -13.50
C LEU A 19 9.44 3.02 -13.94
N SER A 20 8.84 3.93 -14.71
CA SER A 20 9.51 5.17 -15.13
C SER A 20 9.98 5.97 -13.92
N ALA A 21 9.15 6.15 -12.89
CA ALA A 21 9.53 6.87 -11.68
C ALA A 21 10.69 6.19 -10.93
N VAL A 22 10.66 4.86 -10.78
CA VAL A 22 11.74 4.11 -10.13
C VAL A 22 13.07 4.23 -10.88
N PHE A 23 13.04 4.21 -12.22
CA PHE A 23 14.27 4.24 -13.04
C PHE A 23 14.80 5.64 -13.33
N LEU A 24 13.96 6.66 -13.31
CA LEU A 24 14.38 8.05 -13.49
C LEU A 24 15.29 8.49 -12.34
N ASN A 25 14.75 8.69 -11.16
CA ASN A 25 15.49 9.05 -9.95
C ASN A 25 14.64 8.88 -8.69
N SER A 26 15.28 9.03 -7.52
CA SER A 26 14.61 8.97 -6.22
C SER A 26 13.49 9.99 -6.06
N ASP A 27 13.72 11.23 -6.50
CA ASP A 27 12.74 12.31 -6.33
C ASP A 27 11.48 12.09 -7.15
N ALA A 28 11.62 11.50 -8.36
CA ALA A 28 10.46 11.12 -9.18
C ALA A 28 9.63 10.01 -8.52
N PHE A 29 10.30 9.04 -7.88
CA PHE A 29 9.65 7.99 -7.13
C PHE A 29 8.90 8.57 -5.91
N ASP A 30 9.57 9.40 -5.12
CA ASP A 30 8.98 10.02 -3.93
C ASP A 30 7.79 10.92 -4.30
N PHE A 31 7.93 11.73 -5.34
CA PHE A 31 6.85 12.58 -5.86
C PHE A 31 5.65 11.76 -6.33
N LEU A 32 5.89 10.66 -7.06
CA LEU A 32 4.81 9.78 -7.51
C LEU A 32 4.01 9.22 -6.34
N PHE A 33 4.68 8.74 -5.29
CA PHE A 33 4.01 8.20 -4.11
C PHE A 33 3.36 9.27 -3.24
N MET A 34 3.89 10.47 -3.21
CA MET A 34 3.21 11.62 -2.63
C MET A 34 1.87 11.88 -3.33
N VAL A 35 1.86 11.88 -4.67
CA VAL A 35 0.64 12.08 -5.46
C VAL A 35 -0.35 10.92 -5.28
N PHE A 36 0.13 9.67 -5.22
CA PHE A 36 -0.72 8.52 -4.93
C PHE A 36 -1.36 8.62 -3.54
N GLY A 37 -0.61 9.03 -2.53
CA GLY A 37 -1.15 9.28 -1.20
C GLY A 37 -2.24 10.35 -1.20
N LEU A 38 -2.05 11.45 -1.93
CA LEU A 38 -3.10 12.49 -2.10
C LEU A 38 -4.35 11.93 -2.79
N ALA A 39 -4.19 11.14 -3.83
CA ALA A 39 -5.30 10.50 -4.54
C ALA A 39 -6.07 9.53 -3.64
N CYS A 40 -5.37 8.67 -2.89
CA CYS A 40 -5.97 7.75 -1.93
C CYS A 40 -6.69 8.50 -0.79
N LEU A 41 -6.10 9.58 -0.27
CA LEU A 41 -6.74 10.43 0.74
C LEU A 41 -7.98 11.14 0.20
N TYR A 42 -7.97 11.54 -1.07
CA TYR A 42 -9.14 12.13 -1.71
C TYR A 42 -10.29 11.12 -1.79
N GLU A 43 -10.02 9.89 -2.22
CA GLU A 43 -11.02 8.83 -2.24
C GLU A 43 -11.51 8.47 -0.84
N PHE A 44 -10.59 8.33 0.13
CA PHE A 44 -10.92 8.07 1.53
C PHE A 44 -11.83 9.18 2.10
N LYS A 45 -11.48 10.45 1.87
CA LYS A 45 -12.30 11.60 2.28
C LYS A 45 -13.71 11.52 1.68
N ARG A 46 -13.82 11.16 0.42
CA ARG A 46 -15.11 11.00 -0.28
C ARG A 46 -15.95 9.86 0.32
N LEU A 47 -15.34 8.70 0.51
CA LEU A 47 -16.00 7.50 1.06
C LEU A 47 -16.46 7.69 2.51
N THR A 48 -15.65 8.35 3.32
CA THR A 48 -15.92 8.56 4.75
C THR A 48 -16.70 9.83 5.04
N HIS A 49 -17.01 10.64 4.00
CA HIS A 49 -17.64 11.96 4.14
C HIS A 49 -16.90 12.90 5.10
N LEU A 50 -15.55 12.81 5.12
CA LEU A 50 -14.71 13.69 5.94
C LEU A 50 -14.76 15.11 5.37
N LYS A 51 -15.13 16.09 6.21
CA LYS A 51 -15.24 17.50 5.82
C LYS A 51 -13.87 18.20 5.88
N GLY A 52 -13.71 19.24 5.08
CA GLY A 52 -12.49 20.07 5.07
C GLY A 52 -11.35 19.49 4.22
N TYR A 53 -10.26 20.24 4.13
CA TYR A 53 -9.07 19.89 3.33
C TYR A 53 -7.81 19.73 4.18
N TYR A 54 -7.91 19.85 5.50
CA TYR A 54 -6.78 19.81 6.42
C TYR A 54 -6.03 18.46 6.40
N ILE A 55 -6.70 17.39 6.02
CA ILE A 55 -6.03 16.08 5.90
C ILE A 55 -4.93 16.09 4.82
N PHE A 56 -5.14 16.83 3.72
CA PHE A 56 -4.12 16.97 2.67
C PHE A 56 -2.95 17.83 3.13
N ILE A 57 -3.24 18.92 3.85
CA ILE A 57 -2.20 19.80 4.40
C ILE A 57 -1.38 19.04 5.45
N ALA A 58 -2.04 18.30 6.34
CA ALA A 58 -1.38 17.47 7.33
C ALA A 58 -0.52 16.37 6.69
N TYR A 59 -1.04 15.71 5.66
CA TYR A 59 -0.28 14.69 4.91
C TYR A 59 0.96 15.27 4.23
N LEU A 60 0.82 16.38 3.52
CA LEU A 60 1.95 17.03 2.85
C LEU A 60 3.00 17.51 3.85
N GLY A 61 2.58 18.08 4.98
CA GLY A 61 3.49 18.48 6.05
C GLY A 61 4.20 17.28 6.68
N LEU A 62 3.48 16.20 6.97
CA LEU A 62 4.04 14.97 7.51
C LEU A 62 5.01 14.31 6.51
N TRP A 63 4.60 14.20 5.24
CA TRP A 63 5.42 13.64 4.16
C TRP A 63 6.74 14.42 4.01
N TRP A 64 6.63 15.76 3.90
CA TRP A 64 7.81 16.61 3.75
C TRP A 64 8.74 16.54 4.96
N ALA A 65 8.17 16.53 6.17
CA ALA A 65 8.96 16.41 7.39
C ALA A 65 9.75 15.10 7.43
N TYR A 66 9.12 13.97 7.16
CA TYR A 66 9.77 12.65 7.24
C TYR A 66 10.72 12.35 6.08
N ILE A 67 10.50 12.91 4.91
CA ILE A 67 11.41 12.68 3.77
C ILE A 67 12.63 13.61 3.83
N TYR A 68 12.47 14.86 4.30
CA TYR A 68 13.54 15.85 4.21
C TYR A 68 14.12 16.33 5.55
N LEU A 69 13.36 16.30 6.64
CA LEU A 69 13.78 16.90 7.90
C LEU A 69 14.12 15.88 9.00
N VAL A 70 13.41 14.75 9.02
CA VAL A 70 13.56 13.78 10.10
C VAL A 70 14.64 12.77 9.73
N SER A 71 15.81 12.92 10.36
CA SER A 71 16.89 11.94 10.35
C SER A 71 16.97 11.11 11.65
N ASP A 72 16.20 11.49 12.67
CA ASP A 72 16.20 10.82 13.97
C ASP A 72 15.44 9.49 13.89
N THR A 73 16.17 8.42 14.15
CA THR A 73 15.63 7.06 14.16
C THR A 73 14.47 6.89 15.14
N THR A 74 14.47 7.61 16.26
CA THR A 74 13.40 7.56 17.28
C THR A 74 12.09 8.08 16.71
N LEU A 75 12.11 9.22 16.02
CA LEU A 75 10.93 9.80 15.41
C LEU A 75 10.38 8.93 14.28
N ILE A 76 11.26 8.35 13.46
CA ILE A 76 10.85 7.38 12.41
C ILE A 76 10.19 6.16 13.04
N THR A 77 10.78 5.62 14.12
CA THR A 77 10.23 4.48 14.84
C THR A 77 8.87 4.80 15.47
N LEU A 78 8.69 5.98 16.03
CA LEU A 78 7.41 6.42 16.59
C LEU A 78 6.31 6.50 15.52
N LEU A 79 6.60 7.07 14.35
CA LEU A 79 5.66 7.08 13.23
C LEU A 79 5.29 5.67 12.78
N MET A 80 6.29 4.78 12.70
CA MET A 80 6.09 3.39 12.33
C MET A 80 5.18 2.67 13.34
N LEU A 81 5.45 2.80 14.63
CA LEU A 81 4.64 2.20 15.68
C LEU A 81 3.20 2.72 15.66
N LEU A 82 3.01 4.02 15.46
CA LEU A 82 1.68 4.62 15.34
C LEU A 82 0.94 4.11 14.12
N THR A 83 1.60 4.03 12.97
CA THR A 83 1.02 3.49 11.73
C THR A 83 0.63 2.02 11.90
N ILE A 84 1.51 1.19 12.47
CA ILE A 84 1.22 -0.22 12.74
C ILE A 84 0.06 -0.35 13.73
N THR A 85 0.06 0.42 14.81
CA THR A 85 -1.01 0.39 15.82
C THR A 85 -2.38 0.69 15.20
N ILE A 86 -2.46 1.69 14.33
CA ILE A 86 -3.71 2.03 13.64
C ILE A 86 -4.14 0.91 12.68
N ASN A 87 -3.19 0.31 11.96
CA ASN A 87 -3.50 -0.84 11.10
C ASN A 87 -4.03 -2.03 11.89
N LEU A 88 -3.41 -2.36 13.04
CA LEU A 88 -3.87 -3.43 13.92
C LEU A 88 -5.24 -3.12 14.53
N ALA A 89 -5.48 -1.86 14.94
CA ALA A 89 -6.78 -1.42 15.44
C ALA A 89 -7.88 -1.55 14.38
N LEU A 90 -7.59 -1.19 13.13
CA LEU A 90 -8.53 -1.37 12.02
C LEU A 90 -8.79 -2.85 11.72
N LEU A 91 -7.77 -3.69 11.79
CA LEU A 91 -7.92 -5.13 11.67
C LEU A 91 -8.80 -5.70 12.78
N ALA A 92 -8.54 -5.33 14.04
CA ALA A 92 -9.37 -5.74 15.17
C ALA A 92 -10.82 -5.23 15.05
N PHE A 93 -11.01 -4.00 14.58
CA PHE A 93 -12.34 -3.44 14.30
C PHE A 93 -13.08 -4.24 13.22
N LEU A 94 -12.40 -4.65 12.15
CA LEU A 94 -12.97 -5.46 11.08
C LEU A 94 -13.59 -6.77 11.60
N PHE A 95 -12.95 -7.41 12.59
CA PHE A 95 -13.42 -8.67 13.18
C PHE A 95 -14.39 -8.46 14.36
N SER A 96 -14.53 -7.24 14.89
CA SER A 96 -15.35 -6.97 16.09
C SER A 96 -16.86 -6.99 15.84
N LYS A 97 -17.32 -7.02 14.57
CA LYS A 97 -18.72 -6.92 14.17
C LYS A 97 -19.48 -5.69 14.74
N LYS A 98 -18.76 -4.71 15.28
CA LYS A 98 -19.36 -3.48 15.81
C LYS A 98 -19.57 -2.49 14.67
N GLU A 99 -20.80 -2.07 14.46
CA GLU A 99 -21.17 -1.05 13.46
C GLU A 99 -21.12 0.38 14.04
N THR A 100 -20.16 0.67 14.89
CA THR A 100 -20.02 2.04 15.41
C THR A 100 -19.35 2.93 14.38
N PRO A 101 -20.02 4.00 13.91
CA PRO A 101 -19.43 4.88 12.93
C PRO A 101 -18.26 5.66 13.54
N PHE A 102 -17.17 5.74 12.82
CA PHE A 102 -16.02 6.56 13.24
C PHE A 102 -16.41 8.05 13.27
N ASN A 103 -15.99 8.74 14.32
CA ASN A 103 -16.13 10.20 14.40
C ASN A 103 -15.12 10.91 13.47
N THR A 104 -15.25 12.23 13.33
CA THR A 104 -14.42 13.03 12.42
C THR A 104 -12.92 12.94 12.74
N VAL A 105 -12.57 12.95 14.03
CA VAL A 105 -11.16 12.86 14.49
C VAL A 105 -10.59 11.49 14.18
N GLN A 106 -11.34 10.43 14.45
CA GLN A 106 -10.91 9.06 14.12
C GLN A 106 -10.70 8.89 12.62
N LYS A 107 -11.62 9.37 11.78
CA LYS A 107 -11.46 9.35 10.32
C LYS A 107 -10.22 10.11 9.87
N PHE A 108 -9.95 11.26 10.47
CA PHE A 108 -8.74 12.03 10.17
C PHE A 108 -7.47 11.27 10.54
N ILE A 109 -7.39 10.72 11.75
CA ILE A 109 -6.24 9.93 12.22
C ILE A 109 -6.04 8.67 11.36
N ILE A 110 -7.12 7.95 11.07
CA ILE A 110 -7.07 6.78 10.20
C ILE A 110 -6.55 7.16 8.82
N GLY A 111 -7.13 8.16 8.17
CA GLY A 111 -6.68 8.59 6.85
C GLY A 111 -5.21 9.00 6.83
N LEU A 112 -4.79 9.79 7.81
CA LEU A 112 -3.42 10.31 7.88
C LEU A 112 -2.38 9.19 8.09
N PHE A 113 -2.61 8.27 9.03
CA PHE A 113 -1.61 7.25 9.38
C PHE A 113 -1.79 5.93 8.61
N TYR A 114 -3.01 5.50 8.32
CA TYR A 114 -3.22 4.29 7.51
C TYR A 114 -2.79 4.52 6.05
N ILE A 115 -3.24 5.61 5.42
CA ILE A 115 -2.89 5.93 4.04
C ILE A 115 -1.59 6.71 3.97
N GLY A 116 -1.53 7.86 4.65
CA GLY A 116 -0.37 8.75 4.60
C GLY A 116 0.89 8.10 5.16
N GLY A 117 0.81 7.50 6.35
CA GLY A 117 1.92 6.74 6.95
C GLY A 117 2.38 5.59 6.06
N GLY A 118 1.47 4.83 5.47
CA GLY A 118 1.79 3.75 4.53
C GLY A 118 2.55 4.25 3.29
N CYS A 119 2.13 5.37 2.70
CA CYS A 119 2.82 5.97 1.55
C CYS A 119 4.22 6.49 1.95
N ILE A 120 4.37 7.14 3.11
CA ILE A 120 5.67 7.62 3.61
C ILE A 120 6.62 6.45 3.80
N PHE A 121 6.20 5.36 4.46
CA PHE A 121 7.08 4.20 4.66
C PHE A 121 7.45 3.52 3.36
N LEU A 122 6.53 3.43 2.41
CA LEU A 122 6.83 2.86 1.11
C LEU A 122 7.93 3.64 0.38
N THR A 123 7.92 4.98 0.47
CA THR A 123 8.99 5.81 -0.11
C THR A 123 10.31 5.65 0.62
N MET A 124 10.32 5.37 1.91
CA MET A 124 11.55 5.17 2.69
C MET A 124 12.23 3.81 2.46
N ILE A 125 11.47 2.77 2.06
CA ILE A 125 12.00 1.41 1.90
C ILE A 125 13.23 1.33 0.98
N PRO A 126 13.26 1.96 -0.22
CA PRO A 126 14.39 1.83 -1.13
C PRO A 126 15.66 2.56 -0.67
N TYR A 127 15.56 3.42 0.35
CA TYR A 127 16.72 4.14 0.87
C TYR A 127 17.52 3.27 1.84
N LYS A 128 18.76 2.95 1.48
CA LYS A 128 19.75 2.26 2.31
C LYS A 128 20.96 3.18 2.54
N HIS A 129 21.92 2.73 3.36
CA HIS A 129 23.16 3.48 3.63
C HIS A 129 23.91 3.96 2.37
N ASN A 130 23.75 3.26 1.25
CA ASN A 130 24.40 3.58 -0.03
C ASN A 130 23.49 4.35 -1.01
N GLY A 131 22.33 4.85 -0.56
CA GLY A 131 21.38 5.59 -1.39
C GLY A 131 20.17 4.81 -1.87
N PHE A 132 19.52 5.30 -2.92
CA PHE A 132 18.26 4.75 -3.44
C PHE A 132 18.48 3.44 -4.21
N SER A 133 17.94 2.35 -3.70
CA SER A 133 18.02 1.03 -4.30
C SER A 133 16.82 0.72 -5.21
N LYS A 134 16.98 0.94 -6.51
CA LYS A 134 15.95 0.63 -7.52
C LYS A 134 15.54 -0.83 -7.51
N PHE A 135 16.51 -1.73 -7.36
CA PHE A 135 16.25 -3.18 -7.38
C PHE A 135 15.47 -3.65 -6.17
N LEU A 136 15.70 -3.09 -4.98
CA LEU A 136 14.95 -3.44 -3.79
C LEU A 136 13.45 -3.13 -3.95
N ILE A 137 13.13 -1.92 -4.40
CA ILE A 137 11.72 -1.54 -4.58
C ILE A 137 11.06 -2.30 -5.73
N MET A 138 11.80 -2.59 -6.80
CA MET A 138 11.35 -3.45 -7.88
C MET A 138 11.03 -4.86 -7.39
N GLY A 139 11.91 -5.44 -6.57
CA GLY A 139 11.68 -6.76 -5.98
C GLY A 139 10.39 -6.81 -5.15
N ILE A 140 10.13 -5.77 -4.36
CA ILE A 140 8.90 -5.66 -3.58
C ILE A 140 7.67 -5.63 -4.50
N PHE A 141 7.67 -4.82 -5.56
CA PHE A 141 6.56 -4.79 -6.51
C PHE A 141 6.34 -6.12 -7.22
N ILE A 142 7.41 -6.80 -7.62
CA ILE A 142 7.32 -8.14 -8.21
C ILE A 142 6.66 -9.11 -7.24
N ILE A 143 7.06 -9.12 -5.97
CA ILE A 143 6.48 -10.01 -4.95
C ILE A 143 4.98 -9.71 -4.77
N ILE A 144 4.58 -8.43 -4.72
CA ILE A 144 3.17 -8.02 -4.61
C ILE A 144 2.38 -8.49 -5.83
N TRP A 145 2.87 -8.25 -7.04
CA TRP A 145 2.19 -8.65 -8.28
C TRP A 145 2.07 -10.17 -8.43
N VAL A 146 3.12 -10.91 -8.06
CA VAL A 146 3.09 -12.37 -8.02
C VAL A 146 2.06 -12.84 -7.01
N SER A 147 2.07 -12.31 -5.80
CA SER A 147 1.11 -12.67 -4.75
C SER A 147 -0.34 -12.46 -5.22
N ASP A 148 -0.66 -11.28 -5.75
CA ASP A 148 -2.02 -10.97 -6.20
C ASP A 148 -2.45 -11.83 -7.39
N THR A 149 -1.54 -12.05 -8.34
CA THR A 149 -1.82 -12.86 -9.53
C THR A 149 -2.11 -14.30 -9.16
N PHE A 150 -1.27 -14.92 -8.34
CA PHE A 150 -1.44 -16.30 -7.94
C PHE A 150 -2.55 -16.49 -6.91
N ALA A 151 -2.81 -15.52 -6.05
CA ALA A 151 -4.00 -15.54 -5.19
C ALA A 151 -5.28 -15.59 -6.04
N TYR A 152 -5.33 -14.83 -7.14
CA TYR A 152 -6.47 -14.86 -8.06
C TYR A 152 -6.55 -16.21 -8.82
N PHE A 153 -5.45 -16.70 -9.41
CA PHE A 153 -5.47 -17.94 -10.17
C PHE A 153 -5.82 -19.15 -9.31
N VAL A 154 -5.17 -19.32 -8.16
CA VAL A 154 -5.43 -20.42 -7.24
C VAL A 154 -6.86 -20.31 -6.68
N GLY A 155 -7.26 -19.10 -6.26
CA GLY A 155 -8.62 -18.88 -5.75
C GLY A 155 -9.71 -19.17 -6.77
N LYS A 156 -9.48 -18.90 -8.06
CA LYS A 156 -10.40 -19.20 -9.15
C LYS A 156 -10.42 -20.69 -9.51
N SER A 157 -9.27 -21.37 -9.45
CA SER A 157 -9.12 -22.76 -9.89
C SER A 157 -9.58 -23.77 -8.83
N ILE A 158 -9.17 -23.58 -7.58
CA ILE A 158 -9.41 -24.56 -6.50
C ILE A 158 -10.07 -23.95 -5.26
N GLY A 159 -10.38 -22.64 -5.27
CA GLY A 159 -10.95 -21.95 -4.13
C GLY A 159 -12.37 -22.43 -3.80
N LYS A 160 -12.56 -22.97 -2.60
CA LYS A 160 -13.84 -23.45 -2.07
C LYS A 160 -14.30 -22.67 -0.85
N THR A 161 -13.34 -22.36 0.04
CA THR A 161 -13.63 -21.74 1.34
C THR A 161 -13.51 -20.23 1.24
N LYS A 162 -14.59 -19.50 1.52
CA LYS A 162 -14.56 -18.03 1.49
C LYS A 162 -13.71 -17.48 2.63
N LEU A 163 -12.84 -16.48 2.34
CA LEU A 163 -11.98 -15.87 3.33
C LEU A 163 -12.78 -14.99 4.32
N TYR A 164 -13.56 -14.05 3.78
CA TYR A 164 -14.41 -13.15 4.56
C TYR A 164 -15.59 -12.64 3.72
N PRO A 165 -16.72 -13.39 3.69
CA PRO A 165 -17.81 -13.14 2.74
C PRO A 165 -18.44 -11.75 2.80
N SER A 166 -18.59 -11.18 4.01
CA SER A 166 -19.21 -9.87 4.23
C SER A 166 -18.38 -8.70 3.70
N VAL A 167 -17.06 -8.87 3.55
CA VAL A 167 -16.14 -7.81 3.08
C VAL A 167 -15.70 -8.08 1.64
N SER A 168 -15.35 -9.33 1.33
CA SER A 168 -14.88 -9.70 -0.02
C SER A 168 -15.40 -11.09 -0.41
N PRO A 169 -16.59 -11.17 -1.03
CA PRO A 169 -17.25 -12.45 -1.35
C PRO A 169 -16.50 -13.29 -2.39
N LYS A 170 -15.55 -12.69 -3.11
CA LYS A 170 -14.78 -13.40 -4.15
C LYS A 170 -13.47 -13.99 -3.64
N LYS A 171 -12.92 -13.50 -2.51
CA LYS A 171 -11.67 -14.01 -1.96
C LYS A 171 -11.85 -15.35 -1.24
N THR A 172 -10.86 -16.25 -1.41
CA THR A 172 -10.87 -17.61 -0.81
C THR A 172 -9.60 -17.84 0.01
N ILE A 173 -9.69 -18.74 0.99
CA ILE A 173 -8.55 -19.14 1.84
C ILE A 173 -7.48 -19.79 0.98
N GLU A 174 -7.87 -20.70 0.08
CA GLU A 174 -6.95 -21.39 -0.83
C GLU A 174 -6.22 -20.41 -1.74
N GLY A 175 -6.93 -19.38 -2.23
CA GLY A 175 -6.33 -18.30 -3.00
C GLY A 175 -5.29 -17.52 -2.19
N SER A 176 -5.60 -17.19 -0.93
CA SER A 176 -4.66 -16.47 -0.06
C SER A 176 -3.40 -17.30 0.24
N ILE A 177 -3.55 -18.59 0.49
CA ILE A 177 -2.42 -19.52 0.68
C ILE A 177 -1.59 -19.62 -0.61
N GLY A 178 -2.25 -19.75 -1.77
CA GLY A 178 -1.57 -19.76 -3.07
C GLY A 178 -0.75 -18.50 -3.30
N GLY A 179 -1.33 -17.32 -3.05
CA GLY A 179 -0.60 -16.05 -3.15
C GLY A 179 0.62 -16.00 -2.23
N LEU A 180 0.50 -16.46 -0.99
CA LEU A 180 1.60 -16.52 -0.03
C LEU A 180 2.73 -17.44 -0.52
N VAL A 181 2.39 -18.67 -0.94
CA VAL A 181 3.39 -19.64 -1.41
C VAL A 181 4.18 -19.10 -2.61
N PHE A 182 3.48 -18.55 -3.61
CA PHE A 182 4.16 -18.00 -4.78
C PHE A 182 4.94 -16.72 -4.48
N ALA A 183 4.48 -15.90 -3.52
CA ALA A 183 5.25 -14.75 -3.04
C ALA A 183 6.57 -15.17 -2.38
N LEU A 184 6.56 -16.23 -1.56
CA LEU A 184 7.77 -16.81 -0.95
C LEU A 184 8.73 -17.39 -2.00
N ILE A 185 8.20 -18.08 -3.01
CA ILE A 185 9.00 -18.58 -4.12
C ILE A 185 9.65 -17.41 -4.89
N ALA A 186 8.88 -16.38 -5.22
CA ALA A 186 9.41 -15.18 -5.88
C ALA A 186 10.48 -14.48 -5.04
N ALA A 187 10.26 -14.32 -3.74
CA ALA A 187 11.23 -13.73 -2.82
C ALA A 187 12.54 -14.56 -2.77
N TYR A 188 12.44 -15.88 -2.74
CA TYR A 188 13.61 -16.76 -2.80
C TYR A 188 14.41 -16.57 -4.09
N PHE A 189 13.77 -16.57 -5.26
CA PHE A 189 14.47 -16.32 -6.52
C PHE A 189 15.09 -14.93 -6.60
N LEU A 190 14.41 -13.90 -6.12
CA LEU A 190 14.95 -12.54 -6.06
C LEU A 190 16.16 -12.45 -5.12
N SER A 191 16.17 -13.18 -4.01
CA SER A 191 17.33 -13.23 -3.11
C SER A 191 18.56 -13.86 -3.74
N LEU A 192 18.39 -14.83 -4.65
CA LEU A 192 19.50 -15.46 -5.38
C LEU A 192 20.19 -14.51 -6.37
N ILE A 193 19.48 -13.52 -6.87
CA ILE A 193 20.03 -12.49 -7.78
C ILE A 193 20.41 -11.20 -7.05
N HIS A 194 20.53 -11.28 -5.71
CA HIS A 194 20.97 -10.17 -4.82
C HIS A 194 20.07 -8.93 -4.86
N ILE A 195 18.77 -9.14 -5.06
CA ILE A 195 17.74 -8.09 -4.92
C ILE A 195 17.10 -8.12 -3.54
#